data_d31189cb25c006fd39ff4e2daf12de57
#
_entry.id   d31189cb25c006fd39ff4e2daf12de57
#
_cell.length_a   1.000
_cell.length_b   1.000
_cell.length_c   1.000
_cell.angle_alpha   90.00
_cell.angle_beta   90.00
_cell.angle_gamma   90.00
#
_symmetry.space_group_name_H-M   'P 1'
#
loop_
_entity.id
_entity.type
_entity.pdbx_description
1 polymer ?
#
loop_
_entity_poly.entity_id
_entity_poly.type
_entity_poly.pdbx_seq_one_letter_code
_entity_poly.pdbx_strand_id
1 'polypeptide(L)'
;MGVMGSQRFRAVIAAGPRDSAVVTMPFDPDEAWGAKADHPVSGTIGGCRIRTRLVPAGRGWVLTLAPKRLLGMGIAIGDEVTVELAPEGPQRGDLAGDIAAALAASPAAGAFFDTLAQFYRKAYLRWIDATTRRPDLRAARIAEVVDLLAAGIKERLRS
;
A
#
# COMPACT_ATOMS: atom_id res chain seq x y z
N MET A 1 -17.98 6.15 2.16
CA MET A 1 -17.08 5.33 2.96
C MET A 1 -15.75 5.22 2.29
N GLY A 2 -14.74 5.76 2.90
CA GLY A 2 -13.39 5.61 2.39
C GLY A 2 -12.95 4.17 2.58
N VAL A 3 -13.13 3.35 1.57
CA VAL A 3 -12.58 2.02 1.61
C VAL A 3 -11.10 2.15 1.31
N MET A 4 -10.29 2.15 2.34
CA MET A 4 -8.83 2.11 2.26
C MET A 4 -8.39 0.70 1.91
N GLY A 5 -9.09 0.05 1.02
CA GLY A 5 -8.90 -1.34 0.69
C GLY A 5 -8.61 -1.55 -0.79
N SER A 6 -8.94 -2.74 -1.27
CA SER A 6 -8.72 -3.11 -2.66
C SER A 6 -9.55 -2.27 -3.62
N GLN A 7 -8.99 -2.04 -4.80
CA GLN A 7 -9.67 -1.42 -5.93
C GLN A 7 -9.92 -2.49 -6.98
N ARG A 8 -11.13 -2.58 -7.47
CA ARG A 8 -11.51 -3.53 -8.52
C ARG A 8 -12.04 -2.76 -9.72
N PHE A 9 -11.50 -3.07 -10.90
CA PHE A 9 -11.90 -2.38 -12.12
C PHE A 9 -11.62 -3.26 -13.34
N ARG A 10 -12.18 -2.88 -14.48
CA ARG A 10 -11.86 -3.50 -15.77
C ARG A 10 -10.92 -2.59 -16.53
N ALA A 11 -9.98 -3.19 -17.23
CA ALA A 11 -8.98 -2.45 -17.99
C ALA A 11 -8.60 -3.21 -19.26
N VAL A 12 -8.18 -2.46 -20.26
CA VAL A 12 -7.63 -3.03 -21.50
C VAL A 12 -6.12 -3.00 -21.38
N ILE A 13 -5.49 -4.14 -21.68
CA ILE A 13 -4.05 -4.28 -21.68
C ILE A 13 -3.49 -3.52 -22.88
N ALA A 14 -2.72 -2.48 -22.64
CA ALA A 14 -2.15 -1.63 -23.68
C ALA A 14 -0.67 -1.97 -23.92
N ALA A 15 -0.19 -1.65 -25.13
CA ALA A 15 1.22 -1.84 -25.45
C ALA A 15 2.08 -0.79 -24.74
N GLY A 16 3.18 -1.24 -24.15
CA GLY A 16 4.20 -0.39 -23.55
C GLY A 16 5.53 -0.53 -24.27
N PRO A 17 6.58 0.13 -23.76
CA PRO A 17 7.91 0.05 -24.38
C PRO A 17 8.50 -1.36 -24.29
N ARG A 18 9.30 -1.72 -25.30
CA ARG A 18 10.06 -3.01 -25.33
C ARG A 18 9.19 -4.25 -25.18
N ASP A 19 8.07 -4.27 -25.88
CA ASP A 19 7.10 -5.38 -25.85
C ASP A 19 6.45 -5.62 -24.48
N SER A 20 6.60 -4.69 -23.57
CA SER A 20 5.89 -4.74 -22.29
C SER A 20 4.43 -4.36 -22.50
N ALA A 21 3.63 -4.60 -21.47
CA ALA A 21 2.24 -4.14 -21.45
C ALA A 21 2.06 -3.17 -20.29
N VAL A 22 1.14 -2.23 -20.46
CA VAL A 22 0.80 -1.28 -19.39
C VAL A 22 -0.69 -1.32 -19.14
N VAL A 23 -1.06 -1.14 -17.87
CA VAL A 23 -2.44 -1.00 -17.45
C VAL A 23 -2.55 0.34 -16.73
N THR A 24 -3.40 1.22 -17.27
CA THR A 24 -3.63 2.54 -16.67
C THR A 24 -4.66 2.43 -15.55
N MET A 25 -4.36 3.04 -14.43
CA MET A 25 -5.27 3.03 -13.29
C MET A 25 -6.41 4.03 -13.51
N PRO A 26 -7.67 3.61 -13.29
CA PRO A 26 -8.82 4.53 -13.42
C PRO A 26 -9.04 5.36 -12.15
N PHE A 27 -8.16 5.26 -11.17
CA PHE A 27 -8.27 5.97 -9.89
C PHE A 27 -6.91 6.56 -9.53
N ASP A 28 -6.92 7.48 -8.58
CA ASP A 28 -5.69 8.08 -8.05
C ASP A 28 -5.28 7.32 -6.78
N PRO A 29 -4.20 6.53 -6.83
CA PRO A 29 -3.75 5.80 -5.63
C PRO A 29 -3.33 6.70 -4.48
N ASP A 30 -2.88 7.93 -4.76
CA ASP A 30 -2.57 8.89 -3.70
C ASP A 30 -3.82 9.27 -2.91
N GLU A 31 -4.95 9.44 -3.59
CA GLU A 31 -6.22 9.70 -2.92
C GLU A 31 -6.77 8.47 -2.22
N ALA A 32 -6.64 7.31 -2.86
CA ALA A 32 -7.20 6.07 -2.32
C ALA A 32 -6.41 5.54 -1.14
N TRP A 33 -5.09 5.65 -1.17
CA TRP A 33 -4.19 4.95 -0.24
C TRP A 33 -3.16 5.84 0.44
N GLY A 34 -3.17 7.14 0.22
CA GLY A 34 -2.17 8.06 0.75
C GLY A 34 -1.05 8.33 -0.25
N ALA A 35 -0.50 9.53 -0.23
CA ALA A 35 0.49 9.99 -1.21
C ALA A 35 1.84 9.29 -1.05
N LYS A 36 2.37 8.76 -2.15
CA LYS A 36 3.69 8.10 -2.22
C LYS A 36 4.32 8.34 -3.58
N ALA A 37 5.65 8.22 -3.65
CA ALA A 37 6.38 8.32 -4.92
C ALA A 37 6.00 7.18 -5.87
N ASP A 38 5.84 5.98 -5.33
CA ASP A 38 5.26 4.84 -6.03
C ASP A 38 4.42 4.02 -5.07
N HIS A 39 3.53 3.16 -5.60
CA HIS A 39 2.61 2.37 -4.78
C HIS A 39 2.85 0.88 -4.98
N PRO A 40 3.53 0.20 -4.04
CA PRO A 40 3.60 -1.25 -4.08
C PRO A 40 2.20 -1.84 -3.87
N VAL A 41 1.81 -2.75 -4.75
CA VAL A 41 0.48 -3.36 -4.74
C VAL A 41 0.57 -4.86 -4.95
N SER A 42 -0.46 -5.56 -4.51
CA SER A 42 -0.66 -6.97 -4.82
C SER A 42 -2.13 -7.20 -5.12
N GLY A 43 -2.41 -8.24 -5.87
CA GLY A 43 -3.78 -8.58 -6.22
C GLY A 43 -3.83 -9.54 -7.39
N THR A 44 -4.79 -9.33 -8.29
CA THR A 44 -4.98 -10.19 -9.45
C THR A 44 -5.24 -9.38 -10.72
N ILE A 45 -4.77 -9.92 -11.84
CA ILE A 45 -5.11 -9.45 -13.19
C ILE A 45 -5.63 -10.65 -13.96
N GLY A 46 -6.87 -10.58 -14.43
CA GLY A 46 -7.50 -11.70 -15.13
C GLY A 46 -7.49 -12.98 -14.32
N GLY A 47 -7.57 -12.90 -13.02
CA GLY A 47 -7.52 -14.04 -12.12
C GLY A 47 -6.12 -14.52 -11.74
N CYS A 48 -5.07 -13.97 -12.35
CA CYS A 48 -3.68 -14.35 -12.05
C CYS A 48 -3.10 -13.44 -10.98
N ARG A 49 -2.46 -14.01 -9.98
CA ARG A 49 -1.85 -13.24 -8.90
C ARG A 49 -0.67 -12.43 -9.39
N ILE A 50 -0.61 -11.17 -8.96
CA ILE A 50 0.50 -10.27 -9.24
C ILE A 50 0.94 -9.54 -7.98
N ARG A 51 2.19 -9.13 -8.01
CA ARG A 51 2.78 -8.23 -7.03
C ARG A 51 3.68 -7.27 -7.80
N THR A 52 3.39 -5.99 -7.74
CA THR A 52 4.07 -5.00 -8.57
C THR A 52 4.00 -3.62 -7.92
N ARG A 53 4.35 -2.60 -8.69
CA ARG A 53 4.27 -1.21 -8.27
C ARG A 53 3.49 -0.41 -9.29
N LEU A 54 2.68 0.52 -8.79
CA LEU A 54 2.12 1.57 -9.62
C LEU A 54 3.13 2.70 -9.66
N VAL A 55 3.39 3.21 -10.86
CA VAL A 55 4.32 4.33 -11.05
C VAL A 55 3.60 5.46 -11.78
N PRO A 56 4.01 6.71 -11.53
CA PRO A 56 3.41 7.84 -12.25
C PRO A 56 3.73 7.76 -13.74
N ALA A 57 2.74 8.07 -14.57
CA ALA A 57 2.91 8.15 -16.02
C ALA A 57 1.99 9.24 -16.56
N GLY A 58 2.55 10.34 -17.04
CA GLY A 58 1.75 11.48 -17.47
C GLY A 58 0.93 12.05 -16.30
N ARG A 59 -0.39 12.11 -16.48
CA ARG A 59 -1.29 12.62 -15.44
C ARG A 59 -1.89 11.53 -14.56
N GLY A 60 -1.49 10.28 -14.77
CA GLY A 60 -2.07 9.16 -14.07
C GLY A 60 -1.01 8.20 -13.57
N TRP A 61 -1.47 6.98 -13.30
CA TRP A 61 -0.64 5.91 -12.75
C TRP A 61 -0.81 4.67 -13.58
N VAL A 62 0.28 3.92 -13.75
CA VAL A 62 0.26 2.68 -14.52
C VAL A 62 0.98 1.56 -13.77
N LEU A 63 0.60 0.32 -14.08
CA LEU A 63 1.45 -0.82 -13.80
C LEU A 63 1.99 -1.36 -15.12
N THR A 64 3.19 -1.93 -15.07
CA THR A 64 3.86 -2.47 -16.25
C THR A 64 4.07 -3.97 -16.07
N LEU A 65 3.77 -4.73 -17.13
CA LEU A 65 3.97 -6.17 -17.15
C LEU A 65 5.03 -6.53 -18.18
N ALA A 66 6.05 -7.28 -17.76
CA ALA A 66 7.07 -7.78 -18.67
C ALA A 66 6.49 -8.78 -19.65
N PRO A 67 7.06 -8.93 -20.87
CA PRO A 67 6.55 -9.87 -21.86
C PRO A 67 6.43 -11.31 -21.34
N LYS A 68 7.41 -11.78 -20.60
CA LYS A 68 7.38 -13.10 -19.98
C LYS A 68 6.20 -13.30 -19.03
N ARG A 69 5.87 -12.24 -18.31
CA ARG A 69 4.76 -12.29 -17.35
C ARG A 69 3.42 -12.42 -18.07
N LEU A 70 3.25 -11.67 -19.15
CA LEU A 70 2.05 -11.75 -19.99
C LEU A 70 1.84 -13.15 -20.52
N LEU A 71 2.90 -13.77 -21.06
CA LEU A 71 2.83 -15.14 -21.56
C LEU A 71 2.40 -16.12 -20.48
N GLY A 72 3.01 -15.99 -19.29
CA GLY A 72 2.67 -16.87 -18.17
C GLY A 72 1.26 -16.71 -17.66
N MET A 73 0.63 -15.55 -17.87
CA MET A 73 -0.73 -15.25 -17.44
C MET A 73 -1.78 -15.59 -18.48
N GLY A 74 -1.37 -15.91 -19.71
CA GLY A 74 -2.30 -16.15 -20.81
C GLY A 74 -3.07 -14.90 -21.23
N ILE A 75 -2.51 -13.72 -21.02
CA ILE A 75 -3.12 -12.44 -21.33
C ILE A 75 -2.35 -11.79 -22.47
N ALA A 76 -3.06 -11.18 -23.40
CA ALA A 76 -2.46 -10.50 -24.55
C ALA A 76 -2.82 -9.01 -24.56
N ILE A 77 -1.98 -8.23 -25.24
CA ILE A 77 -2.26 -6.82 -25.49
C ILE A 77 -3.57 -6.70 -26.25
N GLY A 78 -4.45 -5.82 -25.81
CA GLY A 78 -5.79 -5.67 -26.36
C GLY A 78 -6.88 -6.38 -25.58
N ASP A 79 -6.51 -7.31 -24.71
CA ASP A 79 -7.48 -8.01 -23.87
C ASP A 79 -8.08 -7.09 -22.83
N GLU A 80 -9.38 -7.24 -22.58
CA GLU A 80 -10.03 -6.58 -21.46
C GLU A 80 -10.07 -7.57 -20.28
N VAL A 81 -9.57 -7.13 -19.14
CA VAL A 81 -9.44 -7.97 -17.95
C VAL A 81 -9.96 -7.27 -16.72
N THR A 82 -10.35 -8.05 -15.73
CA THR A 82 -10.68 -7.52 -14.41
C THR A 82 -9.40 -7.46 -13.58
N VAL A 83 -9.15 -6.30 -13.00
CA VAL A 83 -8.00 -6.04 -12.15
C VAL A 83 -8.48 -5.77 -10.74
N GLU A 84 -7.85 -6.41 -9.77
CA GLU A 84 -8.10 -6.16 -8.36
C GLU A 84 -6.77 -5.97 -7.68
N LEU A 85 -6.58 -4.81 -7.07
CA LEU A 85 -5.31 -4.41 -6.44
C LEU A 85 -5.56 -3.86 -5.05
N ALA A 86 -4.65 -4.17 -4.14
CA ALA A 86 -4.63 -3.61 -2.80
C ALA A 86 -3.22 -3.12 -2.49
N PRO A 87 -3.08 -2.07 -1.67
CA PRO A 87 -1.75 -1.60 -1.28
C PRO A 87 -1.08 -2.65 -0.40
N GLU A 88 0.22 -2.84 -0.60
CA GLU A 88 1.00 -3.75 0.23
C GLU A 88 1.32 -3.15 1.59
N GLY A 89 1.51 -4.04 2.56
CA GLY A 89 1.83 -3.68 3.92
C GLY A 89 0.58 -3.43 4.75
N PRO A 90 0.75 -3.28 6.06
CA PRO A 90 -0.39 -3.09 6.96
C PRO A 90 -1.06 -1.74 6.72
N GLN A 91 -2.39 -1.78 6.57
CA GLN A 91 -3.22 -0.60 6.43
C GLN A 91 -3.89 -0.29 7.76
N ARG A 92 -4.44 0.93 7.89
CA ARG A 92 -5.09 1.34 9.15
C ARG A 92 -6.22 0.41 9.58
N GLY A 93 -6.95 -0.14 8.63
CA GLY A 93 -8.01 -1.11 8.92
C GLY A 93 -7.52 -2.48 9.37
N ASP A 94 -6.24 -2.78 9.17
CA ASP A 94 -5.64 -4.06 9.56
C ASP A 94 -4.99 -4.03 10.94
N LEU A 95 -4.95 -2.86 11.57
CA LEU A 95 -4.23 -2.67 12.83
C LEU A 95 -5.05 -3.18 14.01
N ALA A 96 -4.34 -3.60 15.07
CA ALA A 96 -4.98 -3.92 16.34
C ALA A 96 -5.76 -2.70 16.83
N GLY A 97 -6.88 -2.97 17.52
CA GLY A 97 -7.81 -1.92 17.94
C GLY A 97 -7.18 -0.78 18.72
N ASP A 98 -6.25 -1.09 19.62
CA ASP A 98 -5.56 -0.08 20.43
C ASP A 98 -4.66 0.82 19.59
N ILE A 99 -3.97 0.25 18.60
CA ILE A 99 -3.11 1.03 17.69
C ILE A 99 -3.98 1.87 16.75
N ALA A 100 -5.02 1.29 16.19
CA ALA A 100 -5.94 2.00 15.30
C ALA A 100 -6.58 3.19 16.02
N ALA A 101 -7.03 3.01 17.26
CA ALA A 101 -7.63 4.08 18.05
C ALA A 101 -6.62 5.20 18.36
N ALA A 102 -5.39 4.85 18.68
CA ALA A 102 -4.35 5.84 18.96
C ALA A 102 -4.01 6.69 17.73
N LEU A 103 -3.94 6.07 16.54
CA LEU A 103 -3.73 6.82 15.29
C LEU A 103 -4.93 7.68 14.93
N ALA A 104 -6.14 7.19 15.16
CA ALA A 104 -7.35 7.97 14.92
C ALA A 104 -7.44 9.20 15.83
N ALA A 105 -6.90 9.10 17.04
CA ALA A 105 -6.87 10.22 17.99
C ALA A 105 -5.83 11.29 17.63
N SER A 106 -4.89 10.99 16.75
CA SER A 106 -3.85 11.93 16.30
C SER A 106 -3.87 12.04 14.77
N PRO A 107 -4.60 13.02 14.21
CA PRO A 107 -4.68 13.17 12.75
C PRO A 107 -3.32 13.28 12.07
N ALA A 108 -2.36 13.99 12.67
CA ALA A 108 -1.03 14.12 12.10
C ALA A 108 -0.30 12.78 12.04
N ALA A 109 -0.38 11.97 13.10
CA ALA A 109 0.23 10.65 13.14
C ALA A 109 -0.41 9.71 12.11
N GLY A 110 -1.74 9.70 12.03
CA GLY A 110 -2.45 8.88 11.06
C GLY A 110 -2.11 9.25 9.62
N ALA A 111 -2.09 10.54 9.31
CA ALA A 111 -1.74 11.03 7.97
C ALA A 111 -0.32 10.61 7.57
N PHE A 112 0.63 10.73 8.48
CA PHE A 112 2.00 10.32 8.20
C PHE A 112 2.11 8.80 8.01
N PHE A 113 1.43 8.02 8.85
CA PHE A 113 1.38 6.56 8.71
C PHE A 113 0.87 6.17 7.31
N ASP A 114 -0.18 6.84 6.83
CA ASP A 114 -0.77 6.55 5.53
C ASP A 114 0.21 6.76 4.37
N THR A 115 1.16 7.68 4.51
CA THR A 115 2.19 7.93 3.49
C THR A 115 3.45 7.09 3.68
N LEU A 116 3.57 6.41 4.82
CA LEU A 116 4.78 5.70 5.20
C LEU A 116 4.94 4.40 4.40
N ALA A 117 6.17 4.10 3.95
CA ALA A 117 6.46 2.84 3.25
C ALA A 117 6.23 1.66 4.19
N GLN A 118 5.84 0.51 3.61
CA GLN A 118 5.49 -0.68 4.39
C GLN A 118 6.62 -1.15 5.31
N PHE A 119 7.86 -1.00 4.88
CA PHE A 119 9.02 -1.38 5.69
C PHE A 119 9.00 -0.68 7.06
N TYR A 120 8.74 0.63 7.05
CA TYR A 120 8.71 1.41 8.29
C TYR A 120 7.44 1.17 9.10
N ARG A 121 6.30 0.97 8.43
CA ARG A 121 5.06 0.58 9.12
C ARG A 121 5.26 -0.72 9.89
N LYS A 122 5.82 -1.73 9.23
CA LYS A 122 6.07 -3.04 9.85
C LYS A 122 7.06 -2.94 10.99
N ALA A 123 8.09 -2.10 10.86
CA ALA A 123 9.08 -1.91 11.92
C ALA A 123 8.46 -1.35 13.19
N TYR A 124 7.63 -0.32 13.08
CA TYR A 124 6.92 0.24 14.22
C TYR A 124 5.97 -0.78 14.87
N LEU A 125 5.19 -1.47 14.04
CA LEU A 125 4.21 -2.45 14.54
C LEU A 125 4.90 -3.63 15.22
N ARG A 126 5.99 -4.10 14.67
CA ARG A 126 6.77 -5.20 15.27
C ARG A 126 7.31 -4.80 16.63
N TRP A 127 7.79 -3.59 16.77
CA TRP A 127 8.29 -3.09 18.05
C TRP A 127 7.19 -3.00 19.10
N ILE A 128 6.00 -2.55 18.72
CA ILE A 128 4.83 -2.56 19.61
C ILE A 128 4.44 -3.99 19.98
N ASP A 129 4.36 -4.87 19.00
CA ASP A 129 3.89 -6.24 19.19
C ASP A 129 4.85 -7.10 20.02
N ALA A 130 6.11 -6.71 20.11
CA ALA A 130 7.08 -7.38 20.98
C ALA A 130 6.68 -7.31 22.48
N THR A 131 5.67 -6.49 22.82
CA THR A 131 5.21 -6.29 24.18
C THR A 131 3.84 -6.89 24.45
N THR A 132 3.41 -7.92 23.71
CA THR A 132 2.07 -8.48 23.83
C THR A 132 1.72 -8.96 25.23
N ARG A 133 2.72 -9.38 26.03
CA ARG A 133 2.52 -9.85 27.42
C ARG A 133 2.72 -8.74 28.46
N ARG A 134 2.95 -7.52 28.01
CA ARG A 134 3.23 -6.38 28.88
C ARG A 134 2.33 -5.21 28.50
N PRO A 135 1.04 -5.21 28.92
CA PRO A 135 0.08 -4.16 28.51
C PRO A 135 0.53 -2.74 28.82
N ASP A 136 1.19 -2.53 29.95
CA ASP A 136 1.74 -1.23 30.34
C ASP A 136 2.81 -0.75 29.37
N LEU A 137 3.73 -1.64 29.01
CA LEU A 137 4.80 -1.33 28.05
C LEU A 137 4.25 -1.16 26.64
N ARG A 138 3.26 -1.96 26.27
CA ARG A 138 2.58 -1.84 24.99
C ARG A 138 1.95 -0.46 24.84
N ALA A 139 1.21 -0.01 25.84
CA ALA A 139 0.58 1.30 25.81
C ALA A 139 1.62 2.42 25.67
N ALA A 140 2.74 2.32 26.39
CA ALA A 140 3.82 3.29 26.32
C ALA A 140 4.46 3.32 24.92
N ARG A 141 4.66 2.16 24.30
CA ARG A 141 5.23 2.08 22.96
C ARG A 141 4.28 2.62 21.90
N ILE A 142 2.98 2.36 22.02
CA ILE A 142 1.98 2.94 21.13
C ILE A 142 2.03 4.47 21.21
N ALA A 143 2.06 5.02 22.42
CA ALA A 143 2.14 6.48 22.60
C ALA A 143 3.42 7.05 21.99
N GLU A 144 4.56 6.39 22.17
CA GLU A 144 5.83 6.83 21.57
C GLU A 144 5.76 6.81 20.04
N VAL A 145 5.21 5.74 19.45
CA VAL A 145 5.08 5.64 18.00
C VAL A 145 4.17 6.74 17.45
N VAL A 146 3.06 7.02 18.13
CA VAL A 146 2.16 8.10 17.73
C VAL A 146 2.89 9.43 17.74
N ASP A 147 3.67 9.72 18.79
CA ASP A 147 4.44 10.96 18.87
C ASP A 147 5.48 11.07 17.75
N LEU A 148 6.19 9.98 17.46
CA LEU A 148 7.16 9.93 16.37
C LEU A 148 6.50 10.17 15.01
N LEU A 149 5.38 9.51 14.76
CA LEU A 149 4.64 9.69 13.51
C LEU A 149 4.09 11.11 13.37
N ALA A 150 3.56 11.67 14.45
CA ALA A 150 3.06 13.05 14.42
C ALA A 150 4.17 14.05 14.12
N ALA A 151 5.41 13.73 14.50
CA ALA A 151 6.58 14.53 14.21
C ALA A 151 7.19 14.27 12.84
N GLY A 152 6.62 13.34 12.05
CA GLY A 152 7.11 12.98 10.73
C GLY A 152 8.36 12.13 10.74
N ILE A 153 8.57 11.34 11.78
CA ILE A 153 9.75 10.49 11.94
C ILE A 153 9.39 9.07 11.49
N LYS A 154 10.08 8.57 10.47
CA LYS A 154 9.75 7.29 9.85
C LYS A 154 10.29 6.06 10.58
N GLU A 155 11.24 6.22 11.47
CA GLU A 155 11.77 5.11 12.25
C GLU A 155 12.34 5.59 13.59
N ARG A 156 12.31 4.68 14.56
CA ARG A 156 12.90 4.96 15.87
C ARG A 156 14.41 5.03 15.77
N LEU A 157 14.98 5.98 16.52
CA LEU A 157 16.42 5.99 16.71
C LEU A 157 16.78 4.81 17.61
N ARG A 158 17.75 4.03 17.16
CA ARG A 158 18.31 2.96 18.01
C ARG A 158 19.27 3.58 19.01
N SER A 159 18.98 3.35 20.26
CA SER A 159 19.90 3.72 21.33
C SER A 159 20.91 2.60 21.58
#